data_0dc705cc427b4e6082e95c4885414ecb
#
_entry.id   0dc705cc427b4e6082e95c4885414ecb
#
_cell.length_a   1.000
_cell.length_b   1.000
_cell.length_c   1.000
_cell.angle_alpha   90.00
_cell.angle_beta   90.00
_cell.angle_gamma   90.00
#
_symmetry.space_group_name_H-M   'P 1'
#
loop_
_entity.id
_entity.type
_entity.pdbx_description
1 polymer ?
#
loop_
_entity_poly.entity_id
_entity_poly.type
_entity_poly.pdbx_seq_one_letter_code
_entity_poly.pdbx_strand_id
1 'polypeptide(L)'
;TQRAVNDVNLDIEAGDFVAVLGHNGSGKSTLAKQINALLIPSEGTMWVDDMDTAKEPELWKIRQKAGMVFQNPDNQIIGTVVEEDVGFGPENMGVPTDEIWKRVDDSLKKTGMTAYRYQSPNKLSGGQKQRVAIAGVVAMRPSCIVLDEPTAMLDPNGRKEVLKAVSELNKKENVTVVLITHYMEEVIHANKVYVMDGGNVVMQGTPREIFSQVETLKKYRLDVPQVTLLAHELHKAGVDIPEGILTKEELVGALCR
;
A
#
# COMPACT_ATOMS: atom_id res chain seq x y z
N THR A 1 20.09 -4.90 21.42
CA THR A 1 19.69 -4.75 20.00
C THR A 1 18.20 -4.49 19.95
N GLN A 2 17.77 -3.36 19.40
CA GLN A 2 16.36 -3.04 19.23
C GLN A 2 15.80 -3.94 18.10
N ARG A 3 14.71 -4.67 18.35
CA ARG A 3 13.98 -5.44 17.32
C ARG A 3 13.15 -4.47 16.49
N ALA A 4 13.26 -4.55 15.17
CA ALA A 4 12.49 -3.70 14.26
C ALA A 4 11.04 -4.18 14.09
N VAL A 5 10.83 -5.50 14.17
CA VAL A 5 9.53 -6.18 14.23
C VAL A 5 9.61 -7.17 15.38
N ASN A 6 8.60 -7.19 16.26
CA ASN A 6 8.64 -7.98 17.50
C ASN A 6 7.26 -8.59 17.75
N ASP A 7 7.21 -9.93 17.76
CA ASP A 7 6.00 -10.71 18.03
C ASP A 7 4.75 -10.27 17.24
N VAL A 8 4.93 -10.05 15.94
CA VAL A 8 3.85 -9.65 15.03
C VAL A 8 3.19 -10.89 14.46
N ASN A 9 1.88 -11.01 14.69
CA ASN A 9 1.03 -12.02 14.10
C ASN A 9 -0.06 -11.32 13.29
N LEU A 10 -0.14 -11.61 11.98
CA LEU A 10 -1.15 -11.02 11.09
C LEU A 10 -1.52 -11.99 9.97
N ASP A 11 -2.76 -11.89 9.54
CA ASP A 11 -3.31 -12.64 8.41
C ASP A 11 -3.87 -11.67 7.38
N ILE A 12 -3.55 -11.92 6.10
CA ILE A 12 -4.00 -11.15 4.95
C ILE A 12 -4.60 -12.14 3.95
N GLU A 13 -5.89 -11.99 3.69
CA GLU A 13 -6.60 -12.84 2.75
C GLU A 13 -6.39 -12.38 1.29
N ALA A 14 -6.55 -13.33 0.36
CA ALA A 14 -6.45 -13.01 -1.07
C ALA A 14 -7.54 -12.00 -1.47
N GLY A 15 -7.14 -10.93 -2.14
CA GLY A 15 -8.02 -9.84 -2.56
C GLY A 15 -8.26 -8.77 -1.51
N ASP A 16 -7.72 -8.89 -0.29
CA ASP A 16 -7.81 -7.84 0.72
C ASP A 16 -7.08 -6.56 0.29
N PHE A 17 -7.62 -5.44 0.74
CA PHE A 17 -6.91 -4.17 0.82
C PHE A 17 -6.57 -3.90 2.28
N VAL A 18 -5.33 -4.18 2.67
CA VAL A 18 -4.84 -4.01 4.04
C VAL A 18 -4.01 -2.75 4.15
N ALA A 19 -4.22 -1.97 5.19
CA ALA A 19 -3.38 -0.84 5.53
C ALA A 19 -2.55 -1.12 6.79
N VAL A 20 -1.29 -0.72 6.78
CA VAL A 20 -0.39 -0.75 7.94
C VAL A 20 -0.03 0.68 8.32
N LEU A 21 -0.56 1.13 9.45
CA LEU A 21 -0.33 2.44 10.03
C LEU A 21 0.74 2.41 11.11
N GLY A 22 1.39 3.54 11.34
CA GLY A 22 2.34 3.73 12.44
C GLY A 22 3.23 4.94 12.18
N HIS A 23 3.82 5.49 13.23
CA HIS A 23 4.80 6.57 13.08
C HIS A 23 6.13 6.08 12.46
N ASN A 24 7.02 7.01 12.09
CA ASN A 24 8.32 6.66 11.53
C ASN A 24 9.15 5.86 12.55
N GLY A 25 9.76 4.77 12.10
CA GLY A 25 10.52 3.86 12.96
C GLY A 25 9.68 2.80 13.70
N SER A 26 8.36 2.71 13.48
CA SER A 26 7.52 1.68 14.11
C SER A 26 7.68 0.26 13.56
N GLY A 27 8.48 0.04 12.51
CA GLY A 27 8.76 -1.28 11.93
C GLY A 27 8.03 -1.59 10.63
N LYS A 28 7.15 -0.73 10.12
CA LYS A 28 6.31 -0.95 8.92
C LYS A 28 7.09 -1.36 7.67
N SER A 29 8.12 -0.58 7.30
CA SER A 29 8.93 -0.89 6.12
C SER A 29 9.76 -2.18 6.27
N THR A 30 10.11 -2.55 7.50
CA THR A 30 10.74 -3.85 7.78
C THR A 30 9.74 -4.97 7.55
N LEU A 31 8.52 -4.85 8.07
CA LEU A 31 7.43 -5.79 7.81
C LEU A 31 7.13 -5.93 6.32
N ALA A 32 7.02 -4.79 5.59
CA ALA A 32 6.83 -4.80 4.14
C ALA A 32 7.88 -5.61 3.40
N LYS A 33 9.16 -5.41 3.75
CA LYS A 33 10.28 -6.13 3.16
C LYS A 33 10.31 -7.61 3.53
N GLN A 34 9.70 -8.00 4.64
CA GLN A 34 9.53 -9.41 5.00
C GLN A 34 8.44 -10.07 4.14
N ILE A 35 7.34 -9.38 3.83
CA ILE A 35 6.27 -9.91 2.95
C ILE A 35 6.81 -10.23 1.56
N ASN A 36 7.71 -9.40 1.02
CA ASN A 36 8.34 -9.62 -0.29
C ASN A 36 9.60 -10.50 -0.20
N ALA A 37 9.93 -11.04 0.98
CA ALA A 37 11.17 -11.80 1.24
C ALA A 37 12.47 -11.06 0.84
N LEU A 38 12.48 -9.72 0.90
CA LEU A 38 13.72 -8.92 0.86
C LEU A 38 14.46 -8.98 2.20
N LEU A 39 13.72 -9.15 3.28
CA LEU A 39 14.25 -9.43 4.61
C LEU A 39 13.61 -10.72 5.11
N ILE A 40 14.40 -11.56 5.73
CA ILE A 40 13.93 -12.80 6.35
C ILE A 40 13.79 -12.56 7.86
N PRO A 41 12.68 -12.98 8.50
CA PRO A 41 12.55 -12.92 9.94
C PRO A 41 13.69 -13.66 10.64
N SER A 42 14.26 -13.08 11.69
CA SER A 42 15.30 -13.73 12.50
C SER A 42 14.69 -14.79 13.45
N GLU A 43 13.43 -14.64 13.80
CA GLU A 43 12.64 -15.59 14.59
C GLU A 43 11.19 -15.58 14.06
N GLY A 44 10.46 -16.67 14.22
CA GLY A 44 9.11 -16.84 13.67
C GLY A 44 9.13 -17.20 12.18
N THR A 45 7.95 -17.19 11.56
CA THR A 45 7.79 -17.60 10.16
C THR A 45 6.88 -16.62 9.42
N MET A 46 7.28 -16.24 8.22
CA MET A 46 6.45 -15.50 7.28
C MET A 46 6.10 -16.42 6.11
N TRP A 47 4.80 -16.54 5.83
CA TRP A 47 4.29 -17.32 4.70
C TRP A 47 3.68 -16.39 3.67
N VAL A 48 3.92 -16.67 2.40
CA VAL A 48 3.34 -15.95 1.27
C VAL A 48 2.85 -16.99 0.26
N ASP A 49 1.53 -17.08 0.07
CA ASP A 49 0.91 -18.05 -0.84
C ASP A 49 1.43 -19.50 -0.54
N ASP A 50 1.35 -19.91 0.74
CA ASP A 50 1.84 -21.19 1.29
C ASP A 50 3.37 -21.43 1.18
N MET A 51 4.14 -20.44 0.76
CA MET A 51 5.60 -20.51 0.66
C MET A 51 6.26 -19.83 1.86
N ASP A 52 7.24 -20.52 2.47
CA ASP A 52 8.00 -20.03 3.60
C ASP A 52 9.15 -19.10 3.12
N THR A 53 9.15 -17.85 3.57
CA THR A 53 10.17 -16.87 3.20
C THR A 53 11.59 -17.22 3.68
N ALA A 54 11.74 -18.15 4.63
CA ALA A 54 13.04 -18.64 5.07
C ALA A 54 13.66 -19.68 4.13
N LYS A 55 12.88 -20.23 3.18
CA LYS A 55 13.35 -21.26 2.24
C LYS A 55 13.90 -20.61 0.97
N GLU A 56 15.20 -20.63 0.80
CA GLU A 56 15.91 -20.04 -0.34
C GLU A 56 15.33 -20.48 -1.72
N PRO A 57 14.97 -21.75 -1.98
CA PRO A 57 14.37 -22.15 -3.26
C PRO A 57 13.01 -21.52 -3.55
N GLU A 58 12.29 -21.01 -2.54
CA GLU A 58 10.97 -20.40 -2.67
C GLU A 58 11.04 -18.88 -2.92
N LEU A 59 12.16 -18.23 -2.58
CA LEU A 59 12.31 -16.76 -2.60
C LEU A 59 11.98 -16.14 -3.96
N TRP A 60 12.42 -16.77 -5.04
CA TRP A 60 12.14 -16.24 -6.38
C TRP A 60 10.64 -16.24 -6.70
N LYS A 61 9.95 -17.33 -6.37
CA LYS A 61 8.49 -17.43 -6.54
C LYS A 61 7.74 -16.45 -5.65
N ILE A 62 8.16 -16.29 -4.41
CA ILE A 62 7.58 -15.32 -3.48
C ILE A 62 7.68 -13.90 -4.05
N ARG A 63 8.84 -13.49 -4.56
CA ARG A 63 9.04 -12.17 -5.16
C ARG A 63 8.24 -11.93 -6.43
N GLN A 64 7.92 -12.99 -7.16
CA GLN A 64 6.99 -12.92 -8.30
C GLN A 64 5.55 -12.74 -7.85
N LYS A 65 5.15 -13.35 -6.72
CA LYS A 65 3.81 -13.30 -6.16
C LYS A 65 3.53 -12.04 -5.36
N ALA A 66 4.50 -11.58 -4.58
CA ALA A 66 4.41 -10.38 -3.76
C ALA A 66 5.32 -9.29 -4.34
N GLY A 67 4.81 -8.50 -5.27
CA GLY A 67 5.52 -7.38 -5.86
C GLY A 67 5.65 -6.21 -4.88
N MET A 68 6.78 -5.50 -4.89
CA MET A 68 7.01 -4.38 -3.99
C MET A 68 7.22 -3.07 -4.74
N VAL A 69 6.57 -2.01 -4.26
CA VAL A 69 6.74 -0.63 -4.72
C VAL A 69 7.32 0.19 -3.57
N PHE A 70 8.44 0.84 -3.82
CA PHE A 70 9.17 1.62 -2.82
C PHE A 70 8.67 3.07 -2.74
N GLN A 71 8.99 3.73 -1.64
CA GLN A 71 8.63 5.12 -1.35
C GLN A 71 9.13 6.10 -2.43
N ASN A 72 10.38 5.94 -2.88
CA ASN A 72 10.96 6.78 -3.90
C ASN A 72 11.03 6.03 -5.24
N PRO A 73 10.23 6.44 -6.25
CA PRO A 73 10.23 5.79 -7.56
C PRO A 73 11.57 5.93 -8.31
N ASP A 74 12.38 6.97 -8.05
CA ASP A 74 13.69 7.13 -8.67
C ASP A 74 14.69 6.04 -8.27
N ASN A 75 14.46 5.36 -7.14
CA ASN A 75 15.28 4.22 -6.71
C ASN A 75 14.82 2.89 -7.34
N GLN A 76 13.67 2.89 -8.01
CA GLN A 76 13.07 1.69 -8.60
C GLN A 76 13.12 1.71 -10.14
N ILE A 77 12.89 2.87 -10.74
CA ILE A 77 12.90 3.06 -12.19
C ILE A 77 14.34 3.02 -12.70
N ILE A 78 14.62 2.13 -13.64
CA ILE A 78 15.95 1.91 -14.22
C ILE A 78 15.97 2.11 -15.75
N GLY A 79 14.81 2.00 -16.40
CA GLY A 79 14.67 2.14 -17.85
C GLY A 79 14.89 3.58 -18.33
N THR A 80 15.38 3.74 -19.54
CA THR A 80 15.52 5.05 -20.20
C THR A 80 14.22 5.52 -20.83
N VAL A 81 13.32 4.57 -21.12
CA VAL A 81 11.98 4.75 -21.68
C VAL A 81 10.98 3.99 -20.79
N VAL A 82 9.79 4.57 -20.59
CA VAL A 82 8.75 4.01 -19.70
C VAL A 82 8.39 2.56 -20.07
N GLU A 83 8.19 2.24 -21.34
CA GLU A 83 7.81 0.86 -21.74
C GLU A 83 8.90 -0.17 -21.45
N GLU A 84 10.17 0.22 -21.59
CA GLU A 84 11.30 -0.64 -21.26
C GLU A 84 11.36 -0.94 -19.77
N ASP A 85 11.16 0.09 -18.96
CA ASP A 85 11.13 -0.05 -17.49
C ASP A 85 10.00 -0.99 -17.03
N VAL A 86 8.80 -0.82 -17.59
CA VAL A 86 7.64 -1.68 -17.27
C VAL A 86 7.85 -3.11 -17.78
N GLY A 87 8.54 -3.30 -18.91
CA GLY A 87 8.87 -4.61 -19.49
C GLY A 87 9.97 -5.37 -18.73
N PHE A 88 10.81 -4.67 -17.96
CA PHE A 88 11.99 -5.24 -17.31
C PHE A 88 11.67 -6.41 -16.35
N GLY A 89 10.61 -6.27 -15.53
CA GLY A 89 10.19 -7.33 -14.62
C GLY A 89 9.81 -8.64 -15.34
N PRO A 90 8.86 -8.60 -16.29
CA PRO A 90 8.50 -9.76 -17.12
C PRO A 90 9.68 -10.36 -17.89
N GLU A 91 10.59 -9.53 -18.41
CA GLU A 91 11.79 -10.00 -19.12
C GLU A 91 12.68 -10.83 -18.21
N ASN A 92 12.96 -10.36 -17.00
CA ASN A 92 13.73 -11.11 -15.99
C ASN A 92 13.04 -12.40 -15.54
N MET A 93 11.71 -12.49 -15.67
CA MET A 93 10.96 -13.70 -15.41
C MET A 93 11.00 -14.71 -16.58
N GLY A 94 11.64 -14.37 -17.70
CA GLY A 94 11.71 -15.21 -18.90
C GLY A 94 10.38 -15.28 -19.66
N VAL A 95 9.52 -14.26 -19.54
CA VAL A 95 8.26 -14.20 -20.30
C VAL A 95 8.57 -14.00 -21.79
N PRO A 96 7.89 -14.71 -22.72
CA PRO A 96 8.09 -14.52 -24.15
C PRO A 96 7.83 -13.07 -24.60
N THR A 97 8.63 -12.56 -25.53
CA THR A 97 8.61 -11.14 -25.98
C THR A 97 7.21 -10.67 -26.36
N ASP A 98 6.45 -11.45 -27.11
CA ASP A 98 5.10 -11.08 -27.52
C ASP A 98 4.13 -10.92 -26.33
N GLU A 99 4.34 -11.69 -25.29
CA GLU A 99 3.55 -11.60 -24.05
C GLU A 99 4.03 -10.42 -23.18
N ILE A 100 5.33 -10.10 -23.18
CA ILE A 100 5.86 -8.93 -22.45
C ILE A 100 5.14 -7.66 -22.92
N TRP A 101 5.08 -7.43 -24.24
CA TRP A 101 4.45 -6.21 -24.76
C TRP A 101 2.96 -6.13 -24.47
N LYS A 102 2.24 -7.25 -24.46
CA LYS A 102 0.83 -7.30 -24.02
C LYS A 102 0.68 -6.91 -22.55
N ARG A 103 1.57 -7.40 -21.69
CA ARG A 103 1.59 -7.05 -20.25
C ARG A 103 1.95 -5.60 -20.01
N VAL A 104 2.89 -5.04 -20.78
CA VAL A 104 3.26 -3.62 -20.73
C VAL A 104 2.05 -2.76 -21.10
N ASP A 105 1.38 -3.06 -22.22
CA ASP A 105 0.17 -2.35 -22.66
C ASP A 105 -0.92 -2.35 -21.60
N ASP A 106 -1.24 -3.53 -21.08
CA ASP A 106 -2.27 -3.72 -20.05
C ASP A 106 -1.93 -2.95 -18.76
N SER A 107 -0.68 -3.04 -18.31
CA SER A 107 -0.22 -2.40 -17.08
C SER A 107 -0.20 -0.86 -17.19
N LEU A 108 0.26 -0.33 -18.31
CA LEU A 108 0.23 1.11 -18.58
C LEU A 108 -1.21 1.64 -18.66
N LYS A 109 -2.14 0.85 -19.22
CA LYS A 109 -3.56 1.20 -19.26
C LYS A 109 -4.17 1.22 -17.86
N LYS A 110 -3.91 0.19 -17.03
CA LYS A 110 -4.40 0.07 -15.65
C LYS A 110 -3.90 1.20 -14.76
N THR A 111 -2.69 1.68 -14.97
CA THR A 111 -2.10 2.77 -14.19
C THR A 111 -2.29 4.16 -14.81
N GLY A 112 -2.99 4.25 -15.95
CA GLY A 112 -3.24 5.52 -16.65
C GLY A 112 -1.97 6.15 -17.27
N MET A 113 -0.98 5.32 -17.65
CA MET A 113 0.32 5.76 -18.14
C MET A 113 0.53 5.54 -19.66
N THR A 114 -0.47 5.08 -20.39
CA THR A 114 -0.37 4.78 -21.84
C THR A 114 0.15 5.94 -22.66
N ALA A 115 -0.27 7.19 -22.38
CA ALA A 115 0.19 8.38 -23.11
C ALA A 115 1.68 8.69 -22.91
N TYR A 116 2.30 8.12 -21.89
CA TYR A 116 3.70 8.36 -21.52
C TYR A 116 4.63 7.21 -21.91
N ARG A 117 4.11 6.19 -22.62
CA ARG A 117 4.79 4.94 -22.97
C ARG A 117 6.20 5.15 -23.52
N TYR A 118 6.37 6.07 -24.45
CA TYR A 118 7.64 6.34 -25.16
C TYR A 118 8.43 7.50 -24.55
N GLN A 119 8.03 8.00 -23.41
CA GLN A 119 8.73 9.09 -22.74
C GLN A 119 9.86 8.58 -21.84
N SER A 120 10.86 9.43 -21.63
CA SER A 120 11.87 9.21 -20.62
C SER A 120 11.26 9.44 -19.23
N PRO A 121 11.46 8.55 -18.26
CA PRO A 121 11.02 8.73 -16.87
C PRO A 121 11.47 10.06 -16.26
N ASN A 122 12.61 10.59 -16.67
CA ASN A 122 13.14 11.86 -16.17
C ASN A 122 12.26 13.09 -16.51
N LYS A 123 11.34 12.95 -17.47
CA LYS A 123 10.39 14.00 -17.86
C LYS A 123 9.05 13.89 -17.13
N LEU A 124 8.88 12.90 -16.28
CA LEU A 124 7.64 12.63 -15.58
C LEU A 124 7.59 13.34 -14.21
N SER A 125 6.40 13.72 -13.79
CA SER A 125 6.16 14.15 -12.40
C SER A 125 6.34 12.99 -11.42
N GLY A 126 6.53 13.28 -10.12
CA GLY A 126 6.66 12.26 -9.09
C GLY A 126 5.50 11.26 -9.08
N GLY A 127 4.25 11.73 -9.19
CA GLY A 127 3.07 10.86 -9.27
C GLY A 127 3.01 10.00 -10.53
N GLN A 128 3.49 10.52 -11.67
CA GLN A 128 3.62 9.75 -12.90
C GLN A 128 4.71 8.67 -12.77
N LYS A 129 5.88 9.01 -12.21
CA LYS A 129 6.94 8.05 -11.92
C LYS A 129 6.46 6.92 -11.01
N GLN A 130 5.71 7.27 -9.95
CA GLN A 130 5.17 6.28 -9.03
C GLN A 130 4.19 5.32 -9.75
N ARG A 131 3.34 5.83 -10.66
CA ARG A 131 2.46 4.98 -11.45
C ARG A 131 3.22 4.11 -12.46
N VAL A 132 4.35 4.57 -12.99
CA VAL A 132 5.25 3.73 -13.81
C VAL A 132 5.84 2.61 -12.96
N ALA A 133 6.34 2.91 -11.76
CA ALA A 133 6.86 1.89 -10.85
C ALA A 133 5.78 0.83 -10.49
N ILE A 134 4.54 1.27 -10.25
CA ILE A 134 3.40 0.37 -10.05
C ILE A 134 3.13 -0.45 -11.31
N ALA A 135 3.16 0.16 -12.51
CA ALA A 135 2.96 -0.55 -13.77
C ALA A 135 4.00 -1.65 -13.98
N GLY A 136 5.27 -1.40 -13.65
CA GLY A 136 6.34 -2.40 -13.71
C GLY A 136 6.07 -3.61 -12.81
N VAL A 137 5.57 -3.36 -11.59
CA VAL A 137 5.15 -4.43 -10.68
C VAL A 137 3.93 -5.18 -11.21
N VAL A 138 2.90 -4.46 -11.70
CA VAL A 138 1.67 -5.06 -12.27
C VAL A 138 1.95 -5.93 -13.49
N ALA A 139 2.93 -5.56 -14.31
CA ALA A 139 3.33 -6.33 -15.50
C ALA A 139 3.86 -7.72 -15.16
N MET A 140 4.39 -7.93 -13.97
CA MET A 140 4.77 -9.25 -13.45
C MET A 140 3.56 -10.14 -13.10
N ARG A 141 2.34 -9.56 -13.03
CA ARG A 141 1.09 -10.24 -12.62
C ARG A 141 1.16 -10.85 -11.22
N PRO A 142 1.54 -10.08 -10.21
CA PRO A 142 1.61 -10.56 -8.83
C PRO A 142 0.21 -10.81 -8.27
N SER A 143 0.09 -11.71 -7.28
CA SER A 143 -1.14 -11.89 -6.50
C SER A 143 -1.29 -10.85 -5.38
N CYS A 144 -0.17 -10.27 -4.94
CA CYS A 144 -0.10 -9.26 -3.90
C CYS A 144 0.83 -8.11 -4.31
N ILE A 145 0.45 -6.87 -4.02
CA ILE A 145 1.31 -5.69 -4.18
C ILE A 145 1.51 -5.04 -2.80
N VAL A 146 2.76 -4.94 -2.39
CA VAL A 146 3.17 -4.24 -1.18
C VAL A 146 3.66 -2.84 -1.55
N LEU A 147 3.05 -1.81 -0.99
CA LEU A 147 3.33 -0.41 -1.28
C LEU A 147 3.90 0.26 -0.02
N ASP A 148 5.19 0.55 -0.03
CA ASP A 148 5.87 1.19 1.11
C ASP A 148 5.85 2.72 0.96
N GLU A 149 4.90 3.38 1.61
CA GLU A 149 4.66 4.83 1.56
C GLU A 149 4.63 5.43 0.13
N PRO A 150 3.83 4.87 -0.78
CA PRO A 150 3.91 5.19 -2.22
C PRO A 150 3.54 6.63 -2.56
N THR A 151 2.98 7.37 -1.63
CA THR A 151 2.45 8.73 -1.84
C THR A 151 3.19 9.80 -1.05
N ALA A 152 4.17 9.42 -0.21
CA ALA A 152 4.85 10.33 0.72
C ALA A 152 5.54 11.53 0.04
N MET A 153 6.01 11.35 -1.19
CA MET A 153 6.73 12.38 -1.95
C MET A 153 5.87 13.09 -3.00
N LEU A 154 4.52 12.89 -2.97
CA LEU A 154 3.62 13.35 -4.00
C LEU A 154 2.79 14.56 -3.56
N ASP A 155 2.48 15.41 -4.52
CA ASP A 155 1.47 16.44 -4.36
C ASP A 155 0.05 15.82 -4.20
N PRO A 156 -0.95 16.58 -3.74
CA PRO A 156 -2.29 16.04 -3.48
C PRO A 156 -2.96 15.38 -4.70
N ASN A 157 -2.70 15.87 -5.91
CA ASN A 157 -3.27 15.30 -7.13
C ASN A 157 -2.59 13.99 -7.49
N GLY A 158 -1.25 13.94 -7.48
CA GLY A 158 -0.48 12.72 -7.71
C GLY A 158 -0.84 11.62 -6.71
N ARG A 159 -1.06 11.98 -5.43
CA ARG A 159 -1.51 11.06 -4.39
C ARG A 159 -2.86 10.42 -4.74
N LYS A 160 -3.86 11.23 -5.12
CA LYS A 160 -5.19 10.74 -5.52
C LYS A 160 -5.12 9.80 -6.72
N GLU A 161 -4.29 10.14 -7.72
CA GLU A 161 -4.14 9.32 -8.92
C GLU A 161 -3.49 7.96 -8.63
N VAL A 162 -2.47 7.92 -7.77
CA VAL A 162 -1.82 6.68 -7.33
C VAL A 162 -2.80 5.80 -6.55
N LEU A 163 -3.49 6.37 -5.55
CA LEU A 163 -4.46 5.62 -4.74
C LEU A 163 -5.62 5.10 -5.57
N LYS A 164 -6.10 5.88 -6.55
CA LYS A 164 -7.12 5.45 -7.49
C LYS A 164 -6.65 4.24 -8.30
N ALA A 165 -5.45 4.29 -8.88
CA ALA A 165 -4.89 3.17 -9.64
C ALA A 165 -4.78 1.90 -8.78
N VAL A 166 -4.26 2.02 -7.55
CA VAL A 166 -4.13 0.91 -6.60
C VAL A 166 -5.50 0.33 -6.20
N SER A 167 -6.49 1.19 -5.91
CA SER A 167 -7.85 0.76 -5.59
C SER A 167 -8.53 0.05 -6.76
N GLU A 168 -8.28 0.50 -8.00
CA GLU A 168 -8.82 -0.17 -9.19
C GLU A 168 -8.18 -1.54 -9.42
N LEU A 169 -6.88 -1.70 -9.19
CA LEU A 169 -6.19 -3.00 -9.25
C LEU A 169 -6.78 -3.98 -8.22
N ASN A 170 -7.01 -3.54 -7.00
CA ASN A 170 -7.64 -4.39 -5.99
C ASN A 170 -9.07 -4.78 -6.39
N LYS A 171 -9.94 -3.79 -6.69
CA LYS A 171 -11.38 -4.03 -6.90
C LYS A 171 -11.71 -4.74 -8.20
N LYS A 172 -10.96 -4.47 -9.28
CA LYS A 172 -11.25 -5.02 -10.61
C LYS A 172 -10.47 -6.28 -10.94
N GLU A 173 -9.23 -6.37 -10.42
CA GLU A 173 -8.30 -7.46 -10.73
C GLU A 173 -8.13 -8.44 -9.57
N ASN A 174 -8.79 -8.17 -8.44
CA ASN A 174 -8.68 -8.96 -7.20
C ASN A 174 -7.24 -9.13 -6.69
N VAL A 175 -6.38 -8.13 -6.95
CA VAL A 175 -5.00 -8.13 -6.46
C VAL A 175 -5.02 -7.75 -4.98
N THR A 176 -4.37 -8.54 -4.14
CA THR A 176 -4.18 -8.20 -2.72
C THR A 176 -3.29 -6.97 -2.60
N VAL A 177 -3.66 -6.01 -1.76
CA VAL A 177 -2.91 -4.78 -1.54
C VAL A 177 -2.50 -4.66 -0.09
N VAL A 178 -1.21 -4.46 0.17
CA VAL A 178 -0.68 -4.07 1.48
C VAL A 178 -0.13 -2.66 1.36
N LEU A 179 -0.86 -1.68 1.87
CA LEU A 179 -0.51 -0.28 1.85
C LEU A 179 0.12 0.14 3.17
N ILE A 180 1.40 0.51 3.16
CA ILE A 180 2.06 1.15 4.29
C ILE A 180 1.97 2.65 4.10
N THR A 181 1.41 3.33 5.08
CA THR A 181 1.25 4.78 5.05
C THR A 181 1.21 5.38 6.46
N HIS A 182 1.44 6.67 6.53
CA HIS A 182 1.17 7.49 7.71
C HIS A 182 0.04 8.51 7.46
N TYR A 183 -0.62 8.44 6.29
CA TYR A 183 -1.75 9.31 5.94
C TYR A 183 -3.08 8.61 6.22
N MET A 184 -3.85 9.14 7.15
CA MET A 184 -5.09 8.54 7.62
C MET A 184 -6.17 8.47 6.55
N GLU A 185 -6.21 9.46 5.66
CA GLU A 185 -7.18 9.51 4.56
C GLU A 185 -7.00 8.41 3.52
N GLU A 186 -5.79 7.81 3.43
CA GLU A 186 -5.50 6.72 2.49
C GLU A 186 -6.08 5.39 2.96
N VAL A 187 -6.32 5.28 4.26
CA VAL A 187 -6.69 4.03 4.95
C VAL A 187 -8.20 3.80 4.98
N ILE A 188 -9.00 4.85 4.79
CA ILE A 188 -10.47 4.78 4.93
C ILE A 188 -11.15 3.75 4.01
N HIS A 189 -10.49 3.36 2.93
CA HIS A 189 -10.99 2.38 1.96
C HIS A 189 -10.42 0.97 2.15
N ALA A 190 -9.57 0.76 3.15
CA ALA A 190 -9.02 -0.57 3.46
C ALA A 190 -10.09 -1.50 4.04
N ASN A 191 -9.94 -2.81 3.84
CA ASN A 191 -10.75 -3.82 4.50
C ASN A 191 -10.31 -4.00 5.95
N LYS A 192 -8.99 -3.95 6.18
CA LYS A 192 -8.37 -4.19 7.48
C LYS A 192 -7.20 -3.23 7.71
N VAL A 193 -7.03 -2.83 8.94
CA VAL A 193 -5.96 -1.92 9.37
C VAL A 193 -5.19 -2.57 10.49
N TYR A 194 -3.87 -2.55 10.38
CA TYR A 194 -2.95 -2.88 11.47
C TYR A 194 -2.22 -1.60 11.89
N VAL A 195 -2.20 -1.31 13.18
CA VAL A 195 -1.45 -0.19 13.75
C VAL A 195 -0.19 -0.72 14.40
N MET A 196 0.96 -0.22 13.98
CA MET A 196 2.26 -0.61 14.52
C MET A 196 2.88 0.50 15.37
N ASP A 197 3.39 0.11 16.53
CA ASP A 197 4.20 0.95 17.41
C ASP A 197 5.34 0.12 18.03
N GLY A 198 6.56 0.66 18.02
CA GLY A 198 7.73 0.00 18.62
C GLY A 198 7.99 -1.43 18.12
N GLY A 199 7.68 -1.73 16.87
CA GLY A 199 7.85 -3.07 16.27
C GLY A 199 6.69 -4.04 16.51
N ASN A 200 5.65 -3.67 17.26
CA ASN A 200 4.51 -4.51 17.59
C ASN A 200 3.24 -4.06 16.86
N VAL A 201 2.32 -4.96 16.60
CA VAL A 201 0.93 -4.61 16.24
C VAL A 201 0.17 -4.31 17.51
N VAL A 202 -0.22 -3.05 17.70
CA VAL A 202 -0.89 -2.57 18.92
C VAL A 202 -2.40 -2.44 18.78
N MET A 203 -2.90 -2.33 17.54
CA MET A 203 -4.32 -2.33 17.22
C MET A 203 -4.55 -3.01 15.87
N GLN A 204 -5.70 -3.66 15.70
CA GLN A 204 -6.17 -4.18 14.42
C GLN A 204 -7.69 -4.11 14.34
N GLY A 205 -8.23 -3.93 13.14
CA GLY A 205 -9.67 -3.84 12.90
C GLY A 205 -9.98 -3.18 11.56
N THR A 206 -11.24 -2.87 11.33
CA THR A 206 -11.67 -2.05 10.21
C THR A 206 -11.26 -0.58 10.40
N PRO A 207 -11.18 0.23 9.34
CA PRO A 207 -10.91 1.67 9.48
C PRO A 207 -11.84 2.35 10.50
N ARG A 208 -13.11 1.98 10.51
CA ARG A 208 -14.11 2.56 11.44
C ARG A 208 -13.79 2.21 12.89
N GLU A 209 -13.48 0.96 13.18
CA GLU A 209 -13.12 0.51 14.54
C GLU A 209 -11.82 1.16 15.03
N ILE A 210 -10.84 1.33 14.15
CA ILE A 210 -9.56 1.96 14.48
C ILE A 210 -9.76 3.46 14.73
N PHE A 211 -10.38 4.19 13.80
CA PHE A 211 -10.50 5.64 13.90
C PHE A 211 -11.57 6.12 14.89
N SER A 212 -12.49 5.25 15.36
CA SER A 212 -13.34 5.57 16.50
C SER A 212 -12.58 5.69 17.82
N GLN A 213 -11.37 5.11 17.90
CA GLN A 213 -10.52 5.12 19.11
C GLN A 213 -9.53 6.30 19.10
N VAL A 214 -10.05 7.53 18.93
CA VAL A 214 -9.26 8.76 18.76
C VAL A 214 -8.21 8.93 19.86
N GLU A 215 -8.59 8.78 21.13
CA GLU A 215 -7.70 8.99 22.28
C GLU A 215 -6.62 7.89 22.37
N THR A 216 -6.92 6.67 21.90
CA THR A 216 -5.95 5.57 21.85
C THR A 216 -4.91 5.81 20.75
N LEU A 217 -5.34 6.25 19.57
CA LEU A 217 -4.43 6.58 18.46
C LEU A 217 -3.49 7.73 18.82
N LYS A 218 -3.98 8.76 19.51
CA LYS A 218 -3.14 9.86 20.01
C LYS A 218 -2.02 9.39 20.94
N LYS A 219 -2.26 8.34 21.78
CA LYS A 219 -1.19 7.75 22.61
C LYS A 219 -0.07 7.14 21.77
N TYR A 220 -0.39 6.60 20.58
CA TYR A 220 0.57 6.08 19.62
C TYR A 220 1.09 7.16 18.65
N ARG A 221 0.86 8.45 18.92
CA ARG A 221 1.28 9.59 18.09
C ARG A 221 0.73 9.53 16.67
N LEU A 222 -0.48 8.98 16.53
CA LEU A 222 -1.22 8.91 15.27
C LEU A 222 -2.43 9.84 15.36
N ASP A 223 -2.68 10.52 14.24
CA ASP A 223 -3.90 11.29 14.05
C ASP A 223 -5.04 10.42 13.54
N VAL A 224 -6.19 11.02 13.37
CA VAL A 224 -7.37 10.45 12.67
C VAL A 224 -7.73 11.36 11.50
N PRO A 225 -8.54 10.88 10.53
CA PRO A 225 -9.05 11.76 9.47
C PRO A 225 -9.69 13.02 10.06
N GLN A 226 -9.49 14.18 9.44
CA GLN A 226 -9.99 15.46 9.97
C GLN A 226 -11.49 15.44 10.23
N VAL A 227 -12.27 14.77 9.35
CA VAL A 227 -13.71 14.61 9.52
C VAL A 227 -14.05 13.76 10.75
N THR A 228 -13.27 12.74 11.04
CA THR A 228 -13.46 11.89 12.23
C THR A 228 -13.16 12.66 13.50
N LEU A 229 -12.07 13.47 13.50
CA LEU A 229 -11.74 14.32 14.62
C LEU A 229 -12.85 15.34 14.90
N LEU A 230 -13.37 16.00 13.86
CA LEU A 230 -14.47 16.95 13.99
C LEU A 230 -15.72 16.28 14.55
N ALA A 231 -16.10 15.10 14.04
CA ALA A 231 -17.22 14.33 14.55
C ALA A 231 -17.06 13.99 16.05
N HIS A 232 -15.85 13.55 16.43
CA HIS A 232 -15.53 13.24 17.81
C HIS A 232 -15.65 14.46 18.74
N GLU A 233 -15.16 15.63 18.34
CA GLU A 233 -15.26 16.86 19.13
C GLU A 233 -16.72 17.36 19.23
N LEU A 234 -17.50 17.25 18.15
CA LEU A 234 -18.93 17.58 18.17
C LEU A 234 -19.70 16.64 19.10
N HIS A 235 -19.41 15.34 19.08
CA HIS A 235 -20.01 14.37 19.99
C HIS A 235 -19.68 14.71 21.46
N LYS A 236 -18.42 15.02 21.77
CA LYS A 236 -18.00 15.50 23.11
C LYS A 236 -18.71 16.77 23.53
N ALA A 237 -19.07 17.65 22.60
CA ALA A 237 -19.83 18.87 22.84
C ALA A 237 -21.36 18.62 23.01
N GLY A 238 -21.80 17.36 22.96
CA GLY A 238 -23.20 16.97 23.15
C GLY A 238 -24.06 16.97 21.89
N VAL A 239 -23.45 17.06 20.70
CA VAL A 239 -24.18 16.90 19.44
C VAL A 239 -24.42 15.41 19.19
N ASP A 240 -25.67 15.04 18.89
CA ASP A 240 -26.07 13.66 18.63
C ASP A 240 -25.64 13.22 17.22
N ILE A 241 -24.38 12.77 17.11
CA ILE A 241 -23.79 12.22 15.88
C ILE A 241 -23.07 10.90 16.18
N PRO A 242 -23.07 9.95 15.23
CA PRO A 242 -22.40 8.66 15.40
C PRO A 242 -20.89 8.83 15.57
N GLU A 243 -20.28 7.94 16.34
CA GLU A 243 -18.84 7.79 16.37
C GLU A 243 -18.31 7.09 15.10
N GLY A 244 -17.03 7.28 14.80
CA GLY A 244 -16.35 6.57 13.70
C GLY A 244 -16.77 7.03 12.30
N ILE A 245 -17.22 8.28 12.16
CA ILE A 245 -17.44 8.91 10.85
C ILE A 245 -16.10 8.99 10.10
N LEU A 246 -16.09 8.53 8.84
CA LEU A 246 -14.88 8.46 8.02
C LEU A 246 -14.88 9.45 6.86
N THR A 247 -16.05 9.87 6.38
CA THR A 247 -16.16 10.72 5.19
C THR A 247 -16.95 11.99 5.46
N LYS A 248 -16.73 13.01 4.63
CA LYS A 248 -17.49 14.28 4.73
C LYS A 248 -18.98 14.06 4.49
N GLU A 249 -19.30 13.16 3.56
CA GLU A 249 -20.66 12.80 3.20
C GLU A 249 -21.39 12.18 4.40
N GLU A 250 -20.73 11.30 5.14
CA GLU A 250 -21.27 10.72 6.39
C GLU A 250 -21.53 11.80 7.44
N LEU A 251 -20.60 12.74 7.63
CA LEU A 251 -20.75 13.81 8.60
C LEU A 251 -21.90 14.74 8.24
N VAL A 252 -21.98 15.17 6.98
CA VAL A 252 -23.08 16.00 6.49
C VAL A 252 -24.43 15.29 6.66
N GLY A 253 -24.49 14.00 6.30
CA GLY A 253 -25.70 13.18 6.49
C GLY A 253 -26.12 13.03 7.95
N ALA A 254 -25.17 13.05 8.89
CA ALA A 254 -25.46 13.00 10.33
C ALA A 254 -25.94 14.34 10.89
N LEU A 255 -25.42 15.47 10.37
CA LEU A 255 -25.77 16.81 10.84
C LEU A 255 -27.08 17.37 10.22
N CYS A 256 -27.47 16.87 9.04
CA CYS A 256 -28.64 17.33 8.30
C CYS A 256 -29.89 16.43 8.52
N ARG A 257 -29.93 15.66 9.58
CA ARG A 257 -31.09 14.82 9.97
C ARG A 257 -32.11 15.58 10.80
#